data_c52c58b1b11ae997ee17f1a5eaf26b2e
#
_entry.id   c52c58b1b11ae997ee17f1a5eaf26b2e
#
_cell.length_a   1.000
_cell.length_b   1.000
_cell.length_c   1.000
_cell.angle_alpha   90.00
_cell.angle_beta   90.00
_cell.angle_gamma   90.00
#
_symmetry.space_group_name_H-M   'P 1'
#
loop_
_entity.id
_entity.type
_entity.pdbx_description
1 polymer ?
#
loop_
_entity_poly.entity_id
_entity_poly.type
_entity_poly.pdbx_seq_one_letter_code
_entity_poly.pdbx_strand_id
1 'polypeptide(L)'
;EEEIISMVREGHEQGTILASEAELIHNVFEFDDKEVKDIMTHRKNIVSLDGNMSFIDAIEFIIDTGKSRFPVYENDVDSIIGVLHIKDAFTFFEKNEVYRSSIKDIDGLIRPVDFIPETVNINDLFKKMQSKKSHLAMVVDEYGQISGLIAMEDILEELVGNIEDEHDEEENYIRKNDDETFIMDGMTEFSDVKEALSLPVEDDAYETLNGFIISLSDKIPEEGDKTVISAYG
;
A
#
# COMPACT_ATOMS: atom_id res chain seq x y z
N GLU A 1 -23.66 14.25 9.87
CA GLU A 1 -22.49 14.00 9.04
C GLU A 1 -22.64 14.69 7.68
N GLU A 2 -23.63 14.34 6.85
CA GLU A 2 -23.91 14.96 5.54
C GLU A 2 -24.03 16.50 5.61
N GLU A 3 -24.62 17.03 6.69
CA GLU A 3 -24.71 18.50 6.89
C GLU A 3 -23.32 19.12 7.09
N ILE A 4 -22.40 18.46 7.81
CA ILE A 4 -21.05 18.95 8.06
C ILE A 4 -20.25 18.92 6.76
N ILE A 5 -20.33 17.82 6.00
CA ILE A 5 -19.69 17.67 4.69
C ILE A 5 -20.16 18.79 3.73
N SER A 6 -21.48 19.07 3.72
CA SER A 6 -22.04 20.15 2.90
C SER A 6 -21.48 21.54 3.30
N MET A 7 -21.35 21.80 4.61
CA MET A 7 -20.78 23.06 5.11
C MET A 7 -19.30 23.20 4.76
N VAL A 8 -18.53 22.11 4.83
CA VAL A 8 -17.11 22.08 4.44
C VAL A 8 -16.97 22.36 2.95
N ARG A 9 -17.80 21.75 2.10
CA ARG A 9 -17.82 22.02 0.66
C ARG A 9 -18.15 23.47 0.35
N GLU A 10 -19.17 24.05 1.00
CA GLU A 10 -19.52 25.46 0.84
C GLU A 10 -18.37 26.37 1.30
N GLY A 11 -17.69 26.03 2.41
CA GLY A 11 -16.51 26.76 2.89
C GLY A 11 -15.34 26.71 1.90
N HIS A 12 -15.14 25.58 1.23
CA HIS A 12 -14.14 25.44 0.17
C HIS A 12 -14.50 26.27 -1.06
N GLU A 13 -15.74 26.19 -1.55
CA GLU A 13 -16.21 27.00 -2.69
C GLU A 13 -16.09 28.50 -2.44
N GLN A 14 -16.25 28.94 -1.18
CA GLN A 14 -16.05 30.33 -0.77
C GLN A 14 -14.57 30.69 -0.52
N GLY A 15 -13.63 29.76 -0.65
CA GLY A 15 -12.20 29.99 -0.45
C GLY A 15 -11.78 30.16 1.01
N THR A 16 -12.63 29.79 1.99
CA THR A 16 -12.35 29.87 3.43
C THR A 16 -11.71 28.60 3.97
N ILE A 17 -11.84 27.48 3.27
CA ILE A 17 -11.25 26.18 3.57
C ILE A 17 -10.40 25.76 2.37
N LEU A 18 -9.17 25.32 2.59
CA LEU A 18 -8.29 24.79 1.54
C LEU A 18 -8.81 23.43 1.06
N ALA A 19 -8.45 23.04 -0.17
CA ALA A 19 -8.81 21.73 -0.73
C ALA A 19 -8.32 20.60 0.17
N SER A 20 -7.05 20.64 0.58
CA SER A 20 -6.44 19.65 1.50
C SER A 20 -7.13 19.56 2.87
N GLU A 21 -7.62 20.72 3.39
CA GLU A 21 -8.37 20.72 4.67
C GLU A 21 -9.75 20.08 4.50
N ALA A 22 -10.42 20.33 3.37
CA ALA A 22 -11.71 19.71 3.06
C ALA A 22 -11.58 18.20 2.87
N GLU A 23 -10.53 17.75 2.20
CA GLU A 23 -10.19 16.34 2.02
C GLU A 23 -9.90 15.64 3.36
N LEU A 24 -9.06 16.21 4.22
CA LEU A 24 -8.81 15.69 5.55
C LEU A 24 -10.09 15.50 6.37
N ILE A 25 -11.02 16.46 6.30
CA ILE A 25 -12.29 16.37 7.01
C ILE A 25 -13.15 15.23 6.42
N HIS A 26 -13.14 15.05 5.11
CA HIS A 26 -13.83 13.96 4.43
C HIS A 26 -13.26 12.60 4.86
N ASN A 27 -11.94 12.45 4.80
CA ASN A 27 -11.21 11.23 5.19
C ASN A 27 -11.50 10.84 6.65
N VAL A 28 -11.64 11.81 7.57
CA VAL A 28 -12.01 11.52 8.97
C VAL A 28 -13.37 10.84 9.07
N PHE A 29 -14.35 11.22 8.25
CA PHE A 29 -15.67 10.58 8.25
C PHE A 29 -15.60 9.18 7.63
N GLU A 30 -14.92 9.00 6.51
CA GLU A 30 -14.76 7.70 5.88
C GLU A 30 -13.97 6.71 6.73
N PHE A 31 -13.00 7.22 7.49
CA PHE A 31 -12.16 6.42 8.39
C PHE A 31 -12.96 5.64 9.45
N ASP A 32 -14.05 6.20 9.94
CA ASP A 32 -14.89 5.54 10.96
C ASP A 32 -15.69 4.35 10.38
N ASP A 33 -15.90 4.32 9.07
CA ASP A 33 -16.71 3.28 8.41
C ASP A 33 -15.87 2.14 7.82
N LYS A 34 -14.54 2.32 7.67
CA LYS A 34 -13.64 1.33 7.06
C LYS A 34 -13.30 0.18 8.00
N GLU A 35 -13.24 -1.02 7.43
CA GLU A 35 -12.72 -2.23 8.08
C GLU A 35 -11.29 -2.52 7.64
N VAL A 36 -10.55 -3.31 8.41
CA VAL A 36 -9.17 -3.69 8.12
C VAL A 36 -9.00 -4.31 6.73
N LYS A 37 -9.97 -5.13 6.28
CA LYS A 37 -9.93 -5.76 4.96
C LYS A 37 -9.88 -4.76 3.80
N ASP A 38 -10.39 -3.53 4.01
CA ASP A 38 -10.50 -2.51 2.97
C ASP A 38 -9.14 -1.85 2.65
N ILE A 39 -8.21 -1.86 3.65
CA ILE A 39 -6.93 -1.17 3.55
C ILE A 39 -5.70 -2.07 3.76
N MET A 40 -5.90 -3.35 4.13
CA MET A 40 -4.79 -4.27 4.41
C MET A 40 -3.98 -4.59 3.14
N THR A 41 -2.70 -4.82 3.31
CA THR A 41 -1.90 -5.52 2.29
C THR A 41 -2.37 -6.97 2.20
N HIS A 42 -2.98 -7.35 1.07
CA HIS A 42 -3.47 -8.71 0.86
C HIS A 42 -2.36 -9.77 0.91
N ARG A 43 -2.69 -10.98 1.37
CA ARG A 43 -1.80 -12.14 1.50
C ARG A 43 -0.85 -12.34 0.32
N LYS A 44 -1.33 -12.18 -0.92
CA LYS A 44 -0.53 -12.37 -2.15
C LYS A 44 0.64 -11.40 -2.27
N ASN A 45 0.52 -10.23 -1.63
CA ASN A 45 1.49 -9.15 -1.69
C ASN A 45 2.39 -9.08 -0.44
N ILE A 46 2.18 -10.00 0.53
CA ILE A 46 3.00 -10.06 1.74
C ILE A 46 4.38 -10.59 1.38
N VAL A 47 5.39 -9.80 1.69
CA VAL A 47 6.79 -10.22 1.65
C VAL A 47 7.15 -10.75 3.02
N SER A 48 7.41 -12.05 3.12
CA SER A 48 7.72 -12.76 4.37
C SER A 48 9.00 -13.57 4.27
N LEU A 49 9.58 -13.94 5.43
CA LEU A 49 10.81 -14.73 5.53
C LEU A 49 10.49 -16.13 6.04
N ASP A 50 11.16 -17.13 5.48
CA ASP A 50 11.16 -18.49 6.05
C ASP A 50 12.02 -18.52 7.32
N GLY A 51 11.45 -18.89 8.44
CA GLY A 51 12.15 -19.03 9.72
C GLY A 51 13.34 -20.00 9.68
N ASN A 52 13.37 -20.93 8.73
CA ASN A 52 14.49 -21.85 8.52
C ASN A 52 15.65 -21.24 7.69
N MET A 53 15.45 -20.09 7.07
CA MET A 53 16.49 -19.38 6.32
C MET A 53 17.66 -19.01 7.23
N SER A 54 18.89 -19.05 6.71
CA SER A 54 20.04 -18.60 7.47
C SER A 54 19.98 -17.09 7.71
N PHE A 55 20.59 -16.61 8.80
CA PHE A 55 20.59 -15.19 9.12
C PHE A 55 21.20 -14.33 8.00
N ILE A 56 22.30 -14.79 7.37
CA ILE A 56 22.95 -14.05 6.30
C ILE A 56 22.07 -13.96 5.06
N ASP A 57 21.41 -15.04 4.66
CA ASP A 57 20.50 -15.03 3.49
C ASP A 57 19.28 -14.13 3.76
N ALA A 58 18.80 -14.13 5.00
CA ALA A 58 17.71 -13.24 5.40
C ALA A 58 18.11 -11.75 5.31
N ILE A 59 19.34 -11.40 5.71
CA ILE A 59 19.85 -10.03 5.59
C ILE A 59 19.98 -9.62 4.12
N GLU A 60 20.51 -10.47 3.24
CA GLU A 60 20.59 -10.20 1.81
C GLU A 60 19.20 -9.93 1.23
N PHE A 61 18.23 -10.77 1.53
CA PHE A 61 16.85 -10.59 1.09
C PHE A 61 16.21 -9.28 1.60
N ILE A 62 16.45 -8.93 2.87
CA ILE A 62 15.95 -7.69 3.49
C ILE A 62 16.50 -6.46 2.78
N ILE A 63 17.80 -6.46 2.47
CA ILE A 63 18.46 -5.33 1.79
C ILE A 63 17.86 -5.14 0.39
N ASP A 64 17.70 -6.22 -0.36
CA ASP A 64 17.16 -6.17 -1.73
C ASP A 64 15.69 -5.71 -1.76
N THR A 65 14.94 -5.99 -0.70
CA THR A 65 13.51 -5.68 -0.65
C THR A 65 13.21 -4.25 -0.19
N GLY A 66 14.11 -3.63 0.60
CA GLY A 66 13.96 -2.25 1.10
C GLY A 66 12.89 -2.04 2.19
N LYS A 67 12.21 -3.11 2.67
CA LYS A 67 11.20 -3.00 3.73
C LYS A 67 11.82 -3.05 5.12
N SER A 68 11.12 -2.49 6.12
CA SER A 68 11.61 -2.40 7.50
C SER A 68 11.19 -3.57 8.39
N ARG A 69 10.07 -4.22 8.11
CA ARG A 69 9.47 -5.28 8.93
C ARG A 69 9.01 -6.43 8.05
N PHE A 70 9.34 -7.64 8.46
CA PHE A 70 9.05 -8.85 7.71
C PHE A 70 8.35 -9.86 8.61
N PRO A 71 7.13 -10.30 8.29
CA PRO A 71 6.56 -11.48 8.90
C PRO A 71 7.48 -12.68 8.68
N VAL A 72 7.64 -13.50 9.72
CA VAL A 72 8.43 -14.73 9.65
C VAL A 72 7.49 -15.91 9.85
N TYR A 73 7.54 -16.86 8.94
CA TYR A 73 6.72 -18.08 9.00
C TYR A 73 7.56 -19.32 9.26
N GLU A 74 6.95 -20.39 9.76
CA GLU A 74 7.55 -21.69 9.90
C GLU A 74 6.75 -22.75 9.15
N ASN A 75 7.38 -23.43 8.20
CA ASN A 75 6.83 -24.48 7.33
C ASN A 75 5.76 -24.01 6.33
N ASP A 76 4.80 -23.20 6.74
CA ASP A 76 3.72 -22.68 5.92
C ASP A 76 3.54 -21.18 6.14
N VAL A 77 3.21 -20.46 5.08
CA VAL A 77 2.99 -18.99 5.14
C VAL A 77 1.81 -18.59 6.06
N ASP A 78 0.92 -19.54 6.39
CA ASP A 78 -0.12 -19.32 7.40
C ASP A 78 0.39 -19.50 8.84
N SER A 79 1.57 -20.09 9.02
CA SER A 79 2.19 -20.32 10.32
C SER A 79 3.17 -19.21 10.68
N ILE A 80 2.67 -17.99 10.82
CA ILE A 80 3.48 -16.82 11.21
C ILE A 80 3.89 -16.96 12.68
N ILE A 81 5.22 -17.01 12.94
CA ILE A 81 5.82 -17.10 14.28
C ILE A 81 6.16 -15.73 14.88
N GLY A 82 6.15 -14.67 14.08
CA GLY A 82 6.40 -13.31 14.52
C GLY A 82 6.87 -12.39 13.40
N VAL A 83 7.51 -11.30 13.78
CA VAL A 83 8.04 -10.28 12.84
C VAL A 83 9.51 -10.02 13.13
N LEU A 84 10.32 -10.03 12.09
CA LEU A 84 11.71 -9.56 12.11
C LEU A 84 11.74 -8.08 11.71
N HIS A 85 12.35 -7.25 12.56
CA HIS A 85 12.58 -5.85 12.25
C HIS A 85 14.04 -5.64 11.82
N ILE A 86 14.28 -4.93 10.73
CA ILE A 86 15.62 -4.67 10.21
C ILE A 86 16.58 -4.08 11.28
N LYS A 87 16.09 -3.18 12.15
CA LYS A 87 16.89 -2.61 13.25
C LYS A 87 17.35 -3.67 14.26
N ASP A 88 16.51 -4.68 14.52
CA ASP A 88 16.90 -5.78 15.41
C ASP A 88 17.95 -6.68 14.72
N ALA A 89 17.77 -6.96 13.43
CA ALA A 89 18.75 -7.71 12.65
C ALA A 89 20.14 -7.06 12.70
N PHE A 90 20.22 -5.74 12.57
CA PHE A 90 21.51 -5.02 12.67
C PHE A 90 22.21 -5.22 14.02
N THR A 91 21.48 -5.39 15.13
CA THR A 91 22.11 -5.65 16.44
C THR A 91 22.81 -7.01 16.52
N PHE A 92 22.41 -7.94 15.64
CA PHE A 92 23.02 -9.27 15.54
C PHE A 92 24.11 -9.35 14.46
N PHE A 93 24.15 -8.39 13.55
CA PHE A 93 25.08 -8.40 12.42
C PHE A 93 26.56 -8.40 12.83
N GLU A 94 26.90 -7.84 13.98
CA GLU A 94 28.26 -7.87 14.50
C GLU A 94 28.66 -9.24 15.11
N LYS A 95 27.68 -10.13 15.31
CA LYS A 95 27.86 -11.45 15.93
C LYS A 95 28.04 -12.52 14.85
N ASN A 96 29.26 -12.74 14.39
CA ASN A 96 29.57 -13.73 13.35
C ASN A 96 29.04 -15.15 13.63
N GLU A 97 28.82 -15.49 14.90
CA GLU A 97 28.34 -16.80 15.35
C GLU A 97 26.93 -17.13 14.85
N VAL A 98 26.10 -16.12 14.60
CA VAL A 98 24.70 -16.31 14.18
C VAL A 98 24.50 -16.40 12.67
N TYR A 99 25.51 -16.11 11.86
CA TYR A 99 25.34 -15.98 10.40
C TYR A 99 24.76 -17.22 9.71
N ARG A 100 25.11 -18.40 10.21
CA ARG A 100 24.62 -19.68 9.67
C ARG A 100 23.45 -20.28 10.44
N SER A 101 23.02 -19.61 11.51
CA SER A 101 21.87 -20.07 12.30
C SER A 101 20.58 -19.73 11.57
N SER A 102 19.57 -20.57 11.70
CA SER A 102 18.22 -20.27 11.24
C SER A 102 17.70 -19.07 12.02
N ILE A 103 17.01 -18.13 11.34
CA ILE A 103 16.52 -16.90 11.98
C ILE A 103 15.55 -17.19 13.12
N LYS A 104 14.78 -18.28 13.06
CA LYS A 104 13.87 -18.70 14.12
C LYS A 104 14.59 -19.16 15.41
N ASP A 105 15.83 -19.61 15.30
CA ASP A 105 16.60 -20.14 16.43
C ASP A 105 17.44 -19.05 17.13
N ILE A 106 17.44 -17.81 16.61
CA ILE A 106 18.15 -16.67 17.19
C ILE A 106 17.26 -15.99 18.21
N ASP A 107 17.58 -16.17 19.49
CA ASP A 107 16.80 -15.61 20.59
C ASP A 107 16.76 -14.08 20.53
N GLY A 108 15.55 -13.50 20.60
CA GLY A 108 15.31 -12.07 20.56
C GLY A 108 15.36 -11.40 19.18
N LEU A 109 15.58 -12.16 18.09
CA LEU A 109 15.55 -11.63 16.73
C LEU A 109 14.12 -11.44 16.23
N ILE A 110 13.25 -12.43 16.47
CA ILE A 110 11.85 -12.41 16.05
C ILE A 110 11.00 -11.92 17.20
N ARG A 111 10.19 -10.89 16.96
CA ARG A 111 9.26 -10.34 17.93
C ARG A 111 7.85 -10.91 17.73
N PRO A 112 7.07 -11.10 18.80
CA PRO A 112 5.68 -11.50 18.65
C PRO A 112 4.89 -10.45 17.87
N VAL A 113 3.86 -10.88 17.13
CA VAL A 113 2.94 -10.05 16.36
C VAL A 113 1.50 -10.31 16.80
N ASP A 114 0.68 -9.26 16.79
CA ASP A 114 -0.76 -9.40 17.03
C ASP A 114 -1.47 -9.95 15.79
N PHE A 115 -2.46 -10.82 16.02
CA PHE A 115 -3.40 -11.28 14.99
C PHE A 115 -4.76 -10.64 15.22
N ILE A 116 -5.36 -10.14 14.16
CA ILE A 116 -6.64 -9.42 14.21
C ILE A 116 -7.58 -9.92 13.12
N PRO A 117 -8.88 -10.01 13.36
CA PRO A 117 -9.87 -10.30 12.32
C PRO A 117 -9.92 -9.20 11.27
N GLU A 118 -10.15 -9.56 10.03
CA GLU A 118 -10.27 -8.63 8.89
C GLU A 118 -11.47 -7.68 8.98
N THR A 119 -12.48 -8.02 9.79
CA THR A 119 -13.71 -7.24 10.02
C THR A 119 -13.57 -6.20 11.16
N VAL A 120 -12.40 -6.05 11.72
CA VAL A 120 -12.17 -5.02 12.76
C VAL A 120 -12.20 -3.63 12.12
N ASN A 121 -12.89 -2.69 12.78
CA ASN A 121 -12.87 -1.30 12.35
C ASN A 121 -11.47 -0.69 12.53
N ILE A 122 -11.02 0.09 11.53
CA ILE A 122 -9.64 0.63 11.51
C ILE A 122 -9.38 1.64 12.62
N ASN A 123 -10.38 2.42 13.06
CA ASN A 123 -10.25 3.36 14.18
C ASN A 123 -9.99 2.63 15.51
N ASP A 124 -10.69 1.50 15.74
CA ASP A 124 -10.48 0.68 16.94
C ASP A 124 -9.10 0.00 16.89
N LEU A 125 -8.70 -0.48 15.72
CA LEU A 125 -7.35 -1.03 15.52
C LEU A 125 -6.28 0.04 15.78
N PHE A 126 -6.43 1.22 15.23
CA PHE A 126 -5.50 2.34 15.41
C PHE A 126 -5.26 2.62 16.90
N LYS A 127 -6.33 2.77 17.68
CA LYS A 127 -6.25 2.98 19.13
C LYS A 127 -5.52 1.85 19.85
N LYS A 128 -5.79 0.61 19.45
CA LYS A 128 -5.14 -0.59 20.00
C LYS A 128 -3.65 -0.62 19.67
N MET A 129 -3.28 -0.39 18.41
CA MET A 129 -1.88 -0.37 17.97
C MET A 129 -1.11 0.77 18.65
N GLN A 130 -1.71 1.97 18.76
CA GLN A 130 -1.11 3.10 19.45
C GLN A 130 -0.85 2.78 20.92
N SER A 131 -1.82 2.19 21.63
CA SER A 131 -1.68 1.84 23.06
C SER A 131 -0.60 0.80 23.30
N LYS A 132 -0.44 -0.17 22.40
CA LYS A 132 0.57 -1.23 22.44
C LYS A 132 1.91 -0.82 21.88
N LYS A 133 2.00 0.32 21.20
CA LYS A 133 3.15 0.76 20.40
C LYS A 133 3.53 -0.30 19.34
N SER A 134 2.52 -0.94 18.77
CA SER A 134 2.65 -1.89 17.67
C SER A 134 2.57 -1.14 16.33
N HIS A 135 3.42 -1.48 15.38
CA HIS A 135 3.43 -0.86 14.05
C HIS A 135 2.95 -1.80 12.96
N LEU A 136 2.68 -3.07 13.30
CA LEU A 136 2.25 -4.06 12.33
C LEU A 136 1.39 -5.11 13.02
N ALA A 137 0.34 -5.58 12.35
CA ALA A 137 -0.48 -6.71 12.78
C ALA A 137 -0.74 -7.65 11.60
N MET A 138 -0.86 -8.94 11.87
CA MET A 138 -1.32 -9.93 10.91
C MET A 138 -2.83 -9.95 10.89
N VAL A 139 -3.42 -10.04 9.71
CA VAL A 139 -4.88 -10.09 9.52
C VAL A 139 -5.30 -11.52 9.22
N VAL A 140 -6.35 -11.98 9.88
CA VAL A 140 -6.88 -13.33 9.73
C VAL A 140 -8.36 -13.32 9.34
N ASP A 141 -8.74 -14.30 8.53
CA ASP A 141 -10.12 -14.57 8.17
C ASP A 141 -10.89 -15.31 9.29
N GLU A 142 -12.15 -15.66 9.04
CA GLU A 142 -13.02 -16.39 9.97
C GLU A 142 -12.55 -17.84 10.24
N TYR A 143 -11.66 -18.38 9.41
CA TYR A 143 -11.09 -19.71 9.57
C TYR A 143 -9.73 -19.69 10.26
N GLY A 144 -9.20 -18.50 10.58
CA GLY A 144 -7.90 -18.30 11.19
C GLY A 144 -6.72 -18.38 10.20
N GLN A 145 -6.99 -18.32 8.89
CA GLN A 145 -5.95 -18.22 7.85
C GLN A 145 -5.50 -16.78 7.68
N ILE A 146 -4.25 -16.59 7.28
CA ILE A 146 -3.74 -15.25 6.99
C ILE A 146 -4.42 -14.70 5.73
N SER A 147 -5.20 -13.63 5.88
CA SER A 147 -5.79 -12.87 4.77
C SER A 147 -4.94 -11.67 4.34
N GLY A 148 -4.14 -11.14 5.29
CA GLY A 148 -3.31 -9.96 4.99
C GLY A 148 -2.38 -9.57 6.14
N LEU A 149 -1.80 -8.41 6.01
CA LEU A 149 -1.15 -7.65 7.08
C LEU A 149 -1.58 -6.18 6.99
N ILE A 150 -1.47 -5.49 8.11
CA ILE A 150 -1.72 -4.06 8.17
C ILE A 150 -0.62 -3.37 8.98
N ALA A 151 -0.09 -2.28 8.46
CA ALA A 151 0.84 -1.41 9.16
C ALA A 151 0.12 -0.19 9.76
N MET A 152 0.72 0.44 10.76
CA MET A 152 0.23 1.69 11.33
C MET A 152 0.23 2.81 10.28
N GLU A 153 1.19 2.76 9.40
CA GLU A 153 1.40 3.66 8.30
C GLU A 153 0.21 3.63 7.33
N ASP A 154 -0.29 2.44 6.96
CA ASP A 154 -1.48 2.25 6.09
C ASP A 154 -2.73 2.92 6.72
N ILE A 155 -2.89 2.79 8.05
CA ILE A 155 -4.02 3.40 8.76
C ILE A 155 -3.92 4.93 8.78
N LEU A 156 -2.71 5.48 8.92
CA LEU A 156 -2.49 6.92 8.91
C LEU A 156 -2.69 7.52 7.52
N GLU A 157 -2.33 6.79 6.47
CA GLU A 157 -2.55 7.18 5.09
C GLU A 157 -4.03 7.42 4.78
N GLU A 158 -4.92 6.60 5.32
CA GLU A 158 -6.37 6.79 5.21
C GLU A 158 -6.89 8.10 5.82
N LEU A 159 -6.20 8.64 6.82
CA LEU A 159 -6.56 9.91 7.44
C LEU A 159 -5.97 11.12 6.71
N VAL A 160 -4.68 11.00 6.33
CA VAL A 160 -3.90 12.16 5.84
C VAL A 160 -3.91 12.23 4.32
N GLY A 161 -4.28 11.14 3.64
CA GLY A 161 -4.06 10.96 2.21
C GLY A 161 -2.59 10.63 1.93
N ASN A 162 -2.24 10.49 0.68
CA ASN A 162 -0.84 10.36 0.28
C ASN A 162 -0.07 11.59 0.74
N ILE A 163 0.80 11.44 1.73
CA ILE A 163 1.78 12.46 2.08
C ILE A 163 2.81 12.40 0.95
N GLU A 164 2.69 13.28 -0.02
CA GLU A 164 3.78 13.52 -0.97
C GLU A 164 5.01 13.91 -0.14
N ASP A 165 6.00 13.02 -0.06
CA ASP A 165 7.29 13.35 0.54
C ASP A 165 7.96 14.39 -0.38
N GLU A 166 8.63 15.40 0.18
CA GLU A 166 9.41 16.39 -0.59
C GLU A 166 10.50 15.73 -1.47
N HIS A 167 10.69 14.42 -1.34
CA HIS A 167 11.60 13.57 -2.10
C HIS A 167 10.89 12.51 -2.95
N ASP A 168 9.56 12.41 -2.88
CA ASP A 168 8.83 11.70 -3.91
C ASP A 168 9.04 12.53 -5.18
N GLU A 169 9.97 12.08 -6.02
CA GLU A 169 9.91 12.47 -7.43
C GLU A 169 8.46 12.22 -7.79
N GLU A 170 7.70 13.28 -8.14
CA GLU A 170 6.37 13.15 -8.73
C GLU A 170 6.49 11.93 -9.63
N GLU A 171 5.83 10.83 -9.29
CA GLU A 171 5.70 9.72 -10.23
C GLU A 171 4.92 10.34 -11.38
N ASN A 172 5.66 10.97 -12.27
CA ASN A 172 5.13 11.59 -13.47
C ASN A 172 4.63 10.45 -14.33
N TYR A 173 3.46 9.91 -13.97
CA TYR A 173 2.73 8.92 -14.74
C TYR A 173 2.52 9.39 -16.19
N ILE A 174 2.67 10.71 -16.41
CA ILE A 174 2.59 11.37 -17.72
C ILE A 174 3.88 12.14 -17.97
N ARG A 175 4.72 11.64 -18.90
CA ARG A 175 5.91 12.33 -19.38
C ARG A 175 5.69 12.79 -20.81
N LYS A 176 5.76 14.10 -21.04
CA LYS A 176 5.79 14.63 -22.40
C LYS A 176 7.16 14.37 -23.02
N ASN A 177 7.19 13.59 -24.10
CA ASN A 177 8.43 13.21 -24.79
C ASN A 177 8.84 14.27 -25.83
N ASP A 178 7.85 14.78 -26.59
CA ASP A 178 7.98 15.90 -27.51
C ASP A 178 6.65 16.66 -27.59
N ASP A 179 6.50 17.60 -28.49
CA ASP A 179 5.29 18.46 -28.56
C ASP A 179 3.99 17.69 -28.88
N GLU A 180 4.09 16.44 -29.37
CA GLU A 180 2.94 15.66 -29.82
C GLU A 180 2.86 14.26 -29.19
N THR A 181 3.88 13.84 -28.41
CA THR A 181 3.91 12.49 -27.84
C THR A 181 4.10 12.50 -26.32
N PHE A 182 3.40 11.58 -25.67
CA PHE A 182 3.46 11.38 -24.22
C PHE A 182 3.80 9.91 -23.92
N ILE A 183 4.57 9.70 -22.86
CA ILE A 183 4.77 8.39 -22.24
C ILE A 183 3.95 8.40 -20.97
N MET A 184 3.06 7.44 -20.81
CA MET A 184 2.14 7.35 -19.67
C MET A 184 2.19 5.97 -19.07
N ASP A 185 2.08 5.89 -17.74
CA ASP A 185 1.87 4.62 -17.05
C ASP A 185 0.43 4.14 -17.27
N GLY A 186 0.21 2.83 -17.35
CA GLY A 186 -1.12 2.25 -17.52
C GLY A 186 -2.04 2.45 -16.31
N MET A 187 -1.48 2.74 -15.14
CA MET A 187 -2.21 3.04 -13.90
C MET A 187 -2.59 4.52 -13.77
N THR A 188 -2.14 5.39 -14.70
CA THR A 188 -2.53 6.81 -14.71
C THR A 188 -4.06 6.94 -14.71
N GLU A 189 -4.59 7.80 -13.85
CA GLU A 189 -6.02 8.10 -13.82
C GLU A 189 -6.49 8.61 -15.19
N PHE A 190 -7.61 8.10 -15.67
CA PHE A 190 -8.08 8.46 -17.00
C PHE A 190 -8.52 9.94 -17.11
N SER A 191 -8.88 10.56 -15.99
CA SER A 191 -9.09 12.00 -15.85
C SER A 191 -7.85 12.81 -16.26
N ASP A 192 -6.68 12.42 -15.77
CA ASP A 192 -5.41 13.11 -16.04
C ASP A 192 -4.98 12.91 -17.50
N VAL A 193 -5.22 11.70 -18.04
CA VAL A 193 -5.00 11.42 -19.45
C VAL A 193 -5.88 12.29 -20.34
N LYS A 194 -7.18 12.45 -19.97
CA LYS A 194 -8.11 13.34 -20.69
C LYS A 194 -7.61 14.78 -20.71
N GLU A 195 -7.13 15.28 -19.58
CA GLU A 195 -6.60 16.65 -19.48
C GLU A 195 -5.32 16.81 -20.30
N ALA A 196 -4.34 15.91 -20.11
CA ALA A 196 -3.04 15.99 -20.79
C ALA A 196 -3.15 15.92 -22.33
N LEU A 197 -4.08 15.10 -22.85
CA LEU A 197 -4.31 14.91 -24.28
C LEU A 197 -5.44 15.78 -24.83
N SER A 198 -6.14 16.56 -23.98
CA SER A 198 -7.30 17.36 -24.36
C SER A 198 -8.38 16.53 -25.08
N LEU A 199 -8.66 15.32 -24.58
CA LEU A 199 -9.61 14.40 -25.21
C LEU A 199 -11.05 14.88 -25.04
N PRO A 200 -11.88 14.89 -26.09
CA PRO A 200 -13.27 15.31 -26.04
C PRO A 200 -14.20 14.20 -25.52
N VAL A 201 -13.88 13.61 -24.37
CA VAL A 201 -14.63 12.47 -23.77
C VAL A 201 -15.33 12.95 -22.52
N GLU A 202 -16.65 12.90 -22.53
CA GLU A 202 -17.50 13.25 -21.37
C GLU A 202 -17.81 12.00 -20.48
N ASP A 203 -17.38 10.79 -20.90
CA ASP A 203 -17.71 9.54 -20.23
C ASP A 203 -16.63 9.20 -19.16
N ASP A 204 -17.06 9.05 -17.92
CA ASP A 204 -16.21 8.62 -16.78
C ASP A 204 -16.29 7.08 -16.57
N ALA A 205 -16.47 6.32 -17.65
CA ALA A 205 -16.60 4.87 -17.62
C ALA A 205 -15.29 4.13 -17.24
N TYR A 206 -14.15 4.82 -17.24
CA TYR A 206 -12.83 4.22 -17.01
C TYR A 206 -12.09 4.96 -15.90
N GLU A 207 -11.56 4.21 -14.94
CA GLU A 207 -10.77 4.75 -13.83
C GLU A 207 -9.31 5.00 -14.24
N THR A 208 -8.73 4.12 -15.08
CA THR A 208 -7.32 4.18 -15.48
C THR A 208 -7.14 4.11 -16.99
N LEU A 209 -5.97 4.57 -17.47
CA LEU A 209 -5.54 4.43 -18.88
C LEU A 209 -5.55 2.95 -19.31
N ASN A 210 -5.09 2.04 -18.46
CA ASN A 210 -5.09 0.61 -18.75
C ASN A 210 -6.51 0.06 -18.95
N GLY A 211 -7.47 0.46 -18.10
CA GLY A 211 -8.88 0.12 -18.24
C GLY A 211 -9.44 0.58 -19.58
N PHE A 212 -9.12 1.81 -20.00
CA PHE A 212 -9.52 2.34 -21.30
C PHE A 212 -8.89 1.56 -22.47
N ILE A 213 -7.58 1.29 -22.43
CA ILE A 213 -6.86 0.54 -23.48
C ILE A 213 -7.42 -0.88 -23.61
N ILE A 214 -7.67 -1.57 -22.50
CA ILE A 214 -8.23 -2.94 -22.51
C ILE A 214 -9.65 -2.94 -23.11
N SER A 215 -10.43 -1.90 -22.85
CA SER A 215 -11.79 -1.79 -23.45
C SER A 215 -11.79 -1.69 -24.97
N LEU A 216 -10.69 -1.18 -25.54
CA LEU A 216 -10.51 -1.04 -27.00
C LEU A 216 -9.76 -2.23 -27.61
N SER A 217 -9.20 -3.10 -26.80
CA SER A 217 -8.40 -4.25 -27.23
C SER A 217 -9.18 -5.56 -27.07
N ASP A 218 -9.08 -6.45 -28.04
CA ASP A 218 -9.67 -7.80 -27.95
C ASP A 218 -8.88 -8.74 -27.00
N LYS A 219 -7.70 -8.32 -26.54
CA LYS A 219 -6.86 -9.07 -25.59
C LYS A 219 -6.11 -8.15 -24.64
N ILE A 220 -5.76 -8.68 -23.47
CA ILE A 220 -4.88 -8.00 -22.52
C ILE A 220 -3.46 -8.02 -23.11
N PRO A 221 -2.78 -6.85 -23.23
CA PRO A 221 -1.39 -6.78 -23.69
C PRO A 221 -0.45 -7.54 -22.74
N GLU A 222 0.54 -8.24 -23.29
CA GLU A 222 1.60 -8.88 -22.51
C GLU A 222 2.86 -8.01 -22.48
N GLU A 223 3.75 -8.26 -21.52
CA GLU A 223 5.02 -7.54 -21.41
C GLU A 223 5.84 -7.65 -22.70
N GLY A 224 6.18 -6.50 -23.29
CA GLY A 224 6.89 -6.41 -24.57
C GLY A 224 6.01 -6.35 -25.80
N ASP A 225 4.69 -6.44 -25.68
CA ASP A 225 3.78 -6.22 -26.80
C ASP A 225 3.90 -4.77 -27.32
N LYS A 226 3.88 -4.62 -28.64
CA LYS A 226 3.85 -3.32 -29.33
C LYS A 226 2.52 -3.15 -30.07
N THR A 227 1.43 -3.26 -29.33
CA THR A 227 0.09 -3.09 -29.91
C THR A 227 -0.18 -1.60 -30.10
N VAL A 228 -0.66 -1.23 -31.30
CA VAL A 228 -1.11 0.13 -31.61
C VAL A 228 -2.61 0.16 -31.57
N ILE A 229 -3.17 1.05 -30.77
CA ILE A 229 -4.61 1.28 -30.64
C ILE A 229 -4.88 2.73 -31.05
N SER A 230 -5.90 2.95 -31.85
CA SER A 230 -6.32 4.29 -32.29
C SER A 230 -7.70 4.60 -31.72
N ALA A 231 -7.82 5.73 -31.03
CA ALA A 231 -9.07 6.23 -30.48
C ALA A 231 -9.12 7.76 -30.63
N TYR A 232 -10.28 8.28 -30.92
CA TYR A 232 -10.58 9.73 -31.01
C TYR A 232 -9.76 10.54 -32.06
N GLY A 233 -9.15 9.88 -33.02
CA GLY A 233 -8.47 10.51 -34.17
C GLY A 233 -6.99 10.18 -34.22
#